data_b9e6b36adae7b7a7d4dff78ddd5ca18d
#
_entry.id   b9e6b36adae7b7a7d4dff78ddd5ca18d
#
_cell.length_a   1.000
_cell.length_b   1.000
_cell.length_c   1.000
_cell.angle_alpha   90.00
_cell.angle_beta   90.00
_cell.angle_gamma   90.00
#
_symmetry.space_group_name_H-M   'P 1'
#
loop_
_entity.id
_entity.type
_entity.pdbx_description
1 polymer ?
#
loop_
_entity_poly.entity_id
_entity_poly.type
_entity_poly.pdbx_seq_one_letter_code
_entity_poly.pdbx_strand_id
1 'polypeptide(L)'
;MDRKTTIVAAVIAFGAAALASQIDLRGGTKAPAVAGPQPEVAAVGPGYAELLAELDQSIEALQRRVAGRPGDWLTRMHLGARLLLRAGLTNQIDDFARVQAVLDESFKIAPAGSGPVMLAARFNFAIHRLELAEQYLGIIDRRPVPRADEQLLARVLRAEIAVQRGVYDGTLAELTALAAAAPEAAKAELALYHAKTGEPAKAEALLAEALAATIKKDPRRRAWIRLQLGIIAMERGELLAALKHLQDAEAELPGWWLVQEHIAEVHHRRDNHAEAITILEGLVRTADLPQHMDALASLYRHTGAPAKAEELLAQAAARWDLQLARFPEAAMGHALQHYLEFGPPERALELALANHAARPGGDAKVSLARVYLQLGRAAEALAVAEQALATPYRTARLHDVAAKAHAALGHPAEAEAQASLCYAINPMYSGNEHSH
;
A
#
# COMPACT_ATOMS: atom_id res chain seq x y z
N MET A 1 28.34 15.77 13.78
CA MET A 1 26.88 15.55 13.73
C MET A 1 26.60 15.02 12.33
N ASP A 2 26.68 13.70 12.18
CA ASP A 2 26.45 13.07 10.88
C ASP A 2 24.94 13.00 10.61
N ARG A 3 24.48 13.82 9.68
CA ARG A 3 23.15 13.67 9.09
C ARG A 3 23.24 12.49 8.11
N LYS A 4 22.93 11.28 8.58
CA LYS A 4 22.68 10.16 7.67
C LYS A 4 21.42 10.48 6.87
N THR A 5 21.60 10.72 5.58
CA THR A 5 20.53 10.99 4.63
C THR A 5 19.75 9.68 4.40
N THR A 6 18.44 9.73 4.48
CA THR A 6 17.57 8.54 4.46
C THR A 6 16.86 8.41 3.12
N ILE A 7 16.72 7.20 2.61
CA ILE A 7 15.95 6.92 1.38
C ILE A 7 14.47 6.85 1.69
N VAL A 8 13.68 7.50 0.85
CA VAL A 8 12.22 7.47 0.88
C VAL A 8 11.74 6.29 0.04
N ALA A 9 11.34 5.19 0.68
CA ALA A 9 10.52 4.19 0.03
C ALA A 9 9.08 4.37 0.50
N ALA A 10 8.20 4.68 -0.43
CA ALA A 10 6.82 5.04 -0.15
C ALA A 10 5.89 3.90 -0.53
N VAL A 11 5.08 3.40 0.38
CA VAL A 11 4.13 2.32 0.13
C VAL A 11 2.69 2.83 0.11
N ILE A 12 2.09 2.85 -1.08
CA ILE A 12 0.62 2.91 -1.26
C ILE A 12 0.03 1.50 -1.44
N ALA A 13 0.71 0.45 -1.03
CA ALA A 13 0.33 -0.89 -1.45
C ALA A 13 -0.79 -1.54 -0.64
N PHE A 14 -1.16 -1.00 0.52
CA PHE A 14 -2.08 -1.70 1.42
C PHE A 14 -3.51 -1.86 0.86
N GLY A 15 -4.05 -0.87 0.16
CA GLY A 15 -5.40 -0.96 -0.38
C GLY A 15 -5.49 -1.51 -1.81
N ALA A 16 -4.63 -1.05 -2.72
CA ALA A 16 -4.79 -1.36 -4.14
C ALA A 16 -4.28 -2.76 -4.53
N ALA A 17 -3.19 -3.25 -3.94
CA ALA A 17 -2.65 -4.57 -4.26
C ALA A 17 -3.48 -5.71 -3.62
N ALA A 18 -3.95 -5.56 -2.38
CA ALA A 18 -4.86 -6.50 -1.74
C ALA A 18 -6.20 -6.58 -2.49
N LEU A 19 -6.75 -5.44 -2.89
CA LEU A 19 -7.99 -5.38 -3.68
C LEU A 19 -7.82 -6.00 -5.07
N ALA A 20 -6.67 -5.84 -5.71
CA ALA A 20 -6.40 -6.47 -6.99
C ALA A 20 -6.35 -8.01 -6.88
N SER A 21 -6.01 -8.58 -5.71
CA SER A 21 -5.99 -10.03 -5.50
C SER A 21 -7.38 -10.68 -5.44
N GLN A 22 -8.43 -9.95 -5.11
CA GLN A 22 -9.77 -10.47 -4.91
C GLN A 22 -10.66 -10.49 -6.17
N ILE A 23 -10.17 -10.00 -7.32
CA ILE A 23 -10.94 -10.04 -8.58
C ILE A 23 -10.60 -11.31 -9.35
N ASP A 24 -11.19 -12.44 -9.00
CA ASP A 24 -11.26 -13.60 -9.90
C ASP A 24 -12.57 -13.54 -10.70
N LEU A 25 -12.50 -13.06 -11.94
CA LEU A 25 -13.61 -13.02 -12.90
C LEU A 25 -13.51 -14.20 -13.89
N ARG A 26 -13.13 -15.38 -13.42
CA ARG A 26 -13.11 -16.58 -14.26
C ARG A 26 -14.49 -17.22 -14.32
N GLY A 27 -15.28 -16.80 -15.28
CA GLY A 27 -16.26 -17.66 -15.90
C GLY A 27 -15.56 -18.58 -16.90
N GLY A 28 -14.98 -19.68 -16.45
CA GLY A 28 -14.22 -20.60 -17.28
C GLY A 28 -14.88 -21.97 -17.35
N THR A 29 -15.26 -22.37 -18.56
CA THR A 29 -15.67 -23.73 -18.93
C THR A 29 -14.54 -24.73 -18.66
N LYS A 30 -14.85 -25.83 -17.98
CA LYS A 30 -13.99 -26.99 -17.78
C LYS A 30 -13.60 -27.62 -19.11
N ALA A 31 -12.33 -27.80 -19.37
CA ALA A 31 -11.80 -28.77 -20.33
C ALA A 31 -11.17 -29.95 -19.59
N PRO A 32 -11.28 -31.20 -20.13
CA PRO A 32 -10.93 -32.41 -19.40
C PRO A 32 -9.43 -32.66 -19.34
N ALA A 33 -9.03 -33.29 -18.23
CA ALA A 33 -7.66 -33.73 -17.96
C ALA A 33 -7.30 -34.96 -18.82
N VAL A 34 -6.05 -34.95 -19.35
CA VAL A 34 -5.32 -36.17 -19.71
C VAL A 34 -3.92 -36.08 -19.11
N ALA A 35 -3.56 -37.14 -18.41
CA ALA A 35 -2.41 -37.24 -17.53
C ALA A 35 -1.18 -37.84 -18.20
N GLY A 36 -0.02 -37.57 -17.58
CA GLY A 36 1.21 -38.33 -17.66
C GLY A 36 2.34 -37.58 -16.96
N PRO A 37 3.08 -38.17 -16.00
CA PRO A 37 4.09 -37.43 -15.26
C PRO A 37 5.35 -37.28 -16.09
N GLN A 38 5.67 -36.04 -16.47
CA GLN A 38 7.01 -35.66 -16.88
C GLN A 38 7.68 -34.89 -15.73
N PRO A 39 9.01 -34.94 -15.58
CA PRO A 39 9.68 -34.21 -14.51
C PRO A 39 9.43 -32.70 -14.71
N GLU A 40 8.73 -32.10 -13.76
CA GLU A 40 8.41 -30.69 -13.71
C GLU A 40 9.72 -29.87 -13.58
N VAL A 41 10.24 -29.41 -14.70
CA VAL A 41 11.02 -28.17 -14.70
C VAL A 41 10.01 -27.13 -14.23
N ALA A 42 10.21 -26.55 -13.05
CA ALA A 42 9.33 -25.53 -12.50
C ALA A 42 9.21 -24.42 -13.56
N ALA A 43 8.06 -24.38 -14.23
CA ALA A 43 7.76 -23.30 -15.15
C ALA A 43 7.73 -22.03 -14.32
N VAL A 44 8.71 -21.16 -14.52
CA VAL A 44 8.69 -19.79 -13.98
C VAL A 44 7.40 -19.18 -14.49
N GLY A 45 6.53 -18.72 -13.58
CA GLY A 45 5.28 -18.05 -13.94
C GLY A 45 5.57 -16.79 -14.78
N PRO A 46 4.55 -16.20 -15.43
CA PRO A 46 4.74 -14.98 -16.19
C PRO A 46 5.33 -13.89 -15.30
N GLY A 47 6.34 -13.16 -15.79
CA GLY A 47 6.90 -12.01 -15.13
C GLY A 47 5.91 -10.84 -15.10
N TYR A 48 6.27 -9.80 -14.36
CA TYR A 48 5.42 -8.59 -14.23
C TYR A 48 5.10 -7.94 -15.59
N ALA A 49 6.07 -7.84 -16.49
CA ALA A 49 5.88 -7.29 -17.83
C ALA A 49 4.89 -8.10 -18.67
N GLU A 50 4.98 -9.42 -18.61
CA GLU A 50 4.07 -10.33 -19.32
C GLU A 50 2.65 -10.24 -18.75
N LEU A 51 2.52 -10.18 -17.43
CA LEU A 51 1.23 -9.97 -16.76
C LEU A 51 0.57 -8.65 -17.19
N LEU A 52 1.34 -7.56 -17.28
CA LEU A 52 0.84 -6.29 -17.77
C LEU A 52 0.42 -6.35 -19.24
N ALA A 53 1.21 -7.01 -20.09
CA ALA A 53 0.89 -7.17 -21.50
C ALA A 53 -0.42 -7.96 -21.73
N GLU A 54 -0.63 -9.04 -20.99
CA GLU A 54 -1.89 -9.81 -21.01
C GLU A 54 -3.08 -8.95 -20.53
N LEU A 55 -2.86 -8.16 -19.48
CA LEU A 55 -3.88 -7.26 -18.94
C LEU A 55 -4.23 -6.16 -19.94
N ASP A 56 -3.24 -5.57 -20.61
CA ASP A 56 -3.45 -4.55 -21.64
C ASP A 56 -4.22 -5.10 -22.85
N GLN A 57 -3.91 -6.32 -23.31
CA GLN A 57 -4.69 -7.00 -24.34
C GLN A 57 -6.16 -7.21 -23.92
N SER A 58 -6.38 -7.61 -22.66
CA SER A 58 -7.73 -7.76 -22.10
C SER A 58 -8.49 -6.41 -22.07
N ILE A 59 -7.81 -5.33 -21.66
CA ILE A 59 -8.36 -3.98 -21.62
C ILE A 59 -8.75 -3.53 -23.05
N GLU A 60 -7.87 -3.68 -24.03
CA GLU A 60 -8.15 -3.33 -25.42
C GLU A 60 -9.35 -4.11 -25.98
N ALA A 61 -9.42 -5.40 -25.71
CA ALA A 61 -10.56 -6.22 -26.14
C ALA A 61 -11.88 -5.72 -25.54
N LEU A 62 -11.88 -5.35 -24.25
CA LEU A 62 -13.05 -4.78 -23.58
C LEU A 62 -13.39 -3.38 -24.12
N GLN A 63 -12.41 -2.53 -24.43
CA GLN A 63 -12.62 -1.23 -25.04
C GLN A 63 -13.31 -1.36 -26.41
N ARG A 64 -12.86 -2.29 -27.26
CA ARG A 64 -13.53 -2.57 -28.56
C ARG A 64 -14.98 -3.03 -28.36
N ARG A 65 -15.25 -3.87 -27.35
CA ARG A 65 -16.62 -4.32 -27.04
C ARG A 65 -17.50 -3.17 -26.56
N VAL A 66 -16.98 -2.30 -25.69
CA VAL A 66 -17.68 -1.11 -25.20
C VAL A 66 -18.00 -0.16 -26.35
N ALA A 67 -17.06 0.06 -27.29
CA ALA A 67 -17.29 0.89 -28.49
C ALA A 67 -18.41 0.32 -29.38
N GLY A 68 -18.47 -0.99 -29.54
CA GLY A 68 -19.52 -1.67 -30.32
C GLY A 68 -20.89 -1.73 -29.63
N ARG A 69 -20.93 -1.56 -28.29
CA ARG A 69 -22.17 -1.62 -27.48
C ARG A 69 -22.17 -0.54 -26.40
N PRO A 70 -22.34 0.74 -26.76
CA PRO A 70 -22.17 1.85 -25.82
C PRO A 70 -23.16 1.83 -24.64
N GLY A 71 -24.32 1.19 -24.74
CA GLY A 71 -25.29 1.03 -23.67
C GLY A 71 -25.03 -0.16 -22.73
N ASP A 72 -23.99 -0.97 -22.96
CA ASP A 72 -23.66 -2.14 -22.13
C ASP A 72 -22.78 -1.73 -20.92
N TRP A 73 -23.44 -1.38 -19.81
CA TRP A 73 -22.75 -1.00 -18.58
C TRP A 73 -22.03 -2.18 -17.92
N LEU A 74 -22.46 -3.42 -18.12
CA LEU A 74 -21.79 -4.61 -17.57
C LEU A 74 -20.41 -4.81 -18.22
N THR A 75 -20.32 -4.69 -19.54
CA THR A 75 -19.01 -4.72 -20.22
C THR A 75 -18.13 -3.56 -19.77
N ARG A 76 -18.69 -2.36 -19.54
CA ARG A 76 -17.92 -1.25 -18.96
C ARG A 76 -17.45 -1.55 -17.55
N MET A 77 -18.27 -2.17 -16.69
CA MET A 77 -17.86 -2.59 -15.34
C MET A 77 -16.67 -3.56 -15.41
N HIS A 78 -16.68 -4.52 -16.35
CA HIS A 78 -15.54 -5.42 -16.54
C HIS A 78 -14.29 -4.67 -17.00
N LEU A 79 -14.43 -3.68 -17.88
CA LEU A 79 -13.34 -2.80 -18.29
C LEU A 79 -12.77 -2.04 -17.08
N GLY A 80 -13.64 -1.44 -16.27
CA GLY A 80 -13.25 -0.72 -15.06
C GLY A 80 -12.51 -1.62 -14.06
N ALA A 81 -12.95 -2.89 -13.91
CA ALA A 81 -12.27 -3.86 -13.04
C ALA A 81 -10.85 -4.21 -13.54
N ARG A 82 -10.65 -4.35 -14.86
CA ARG A 82 -9.30 -4.56 -15.42
C ARG A 82 -8.41 -3.33 -15.31
N LEU A 83 -8.97 -2.14 -15.51
CA LEU A 83 -8.25 -0.88 -15.29
C LEU A 83 -7.86 -0.69 -13.83
N LEU A 84 -8.75 -1.01 -12.87
CA LEU A 84 -8.43 -0.94 -11.45
C LEU A 84 -7.31 -1.93 -11.07
N LEU A 85 -7.33 -3.14 -11.64
CA LEU A 85 -6.24 -4.08 -11.47
C LEU A 85 -4.91 -3.52 -12.01
N ARG A 86 -4.94 -2.91 -13.19
CA ARG A 86 -3.76 -2.26 -13.79
C ARG A 86 -3.26 -1.11 -12.92
N ALA A 87 -4.16 -0.24 -12.47
CA ALA A 87 -3.83 0.87 -11.58
C ALA A 87 -3.14 0.40 -10.29
N GLY A 88 -3.64 -0.69 -9.67
CA GLY A 88 -3.02 -1.28 -8.49
C GLY A 88 -1.66 -1.94 -8.75
N LEU A 89 -1.40 -2.40 -9.98
CA LEU A 89 -0.11 -2.97 -10.35
C LEU A 89 0.92 -1.91 -10.73
N THR A 90 0.51 -0.84 -11.43
CA THR A 90 1.41 0.19 -11.97
C THR A 90 1.57 1.39 -11.06
N ASN A 91 0.60 1.65 -10.19
CA ASN A 91 0.45 2.88 -9.39
C ASN A 91 0.47 4.17 -10.25
N GLN A 92 0.10 4.08 -11.55
CA GLN A 92 0.09 5.21 -12.45
C GLN A 92 -1.19 6.03 -12.29
N ILE A 93 -1.02 7.35 -12.13
CA ILE A 93 -2.14 8.29 -11.92
C ILE A 93 -3.15 8.26 -13.10
N ASP A 94 -2.66 8.03 -14.31
CA ASP A 94 -3.50 7.94 -15.51
C ASP A 94 -4.41 6.71 -15.50
N ASP A 95 -3.96 5.60 -14.92
CA ASP A 95 -4.79 4.41 -14.79
C ASP A 95 -5.95 4.66 -13.83
N PHE A 96 -5.73 5.34 -12.71
CA PHE A 96 -6.81 5.75 -11.80
C PHE A 96 -7.82 6.68 -12.48
N ALA A 97 -7.34 7.63 -13.30
CA ALA A 97 -8.22 8.51 -14.08
C ALA A 97 -9.08 7.74 -15.11
N ARG A 98 -8.52 6.72 -15.75
CA ARG A 98 -9.27 5.84 -16.65
C ARG A 98 -10.35 5.04 -15.92
N VAL A 99 -10.05 4.53 -14.70
CA VAL A 99 -11.06 3.86 -13.85
C VAL A 99 -12.20 4.81 -13.52
N GLN A 100 -11.89 6.04 -13.06
CA GLN A 100 -12.90 7.04 -12.72
C GLN A 100 -13.82 7.31 -13.91
N ALA A 101 -13.26 7.59 -15.10
CA ALA A 101 -14.03 7.86 -16.29
C ALA A 101 -14.97 6.69 -16.68
N VAL A 102 -14.49 5.46 -16.58
CA VAL A 102 -15.30 4.26 -16.87
C VAL A 102 -16.41 4.06 -15.84
N LEU A 103 -16.17 4.34 -14.57
CA LEU A 103 -17.19 4.28 -13.52
C LEU A 103 -18.28 5.33 -13.76
N ASP A 104 -17.88 6.59 -14.04
CA ASP A 104 -18.81 7.69 -14.28
C ASP A 104 -19.74 7.37 -15.46
N GLU A 105 -19.19 6.89 -16.57
CA GLU A 105 -19.98 6.49 -17.72
C GLU A 105 -20.87 5.26 -17.45
N SER A 106 -20.38 4.31 -16.66
CA SER A 106 -21.18 3.12 -16.28
C SER A 106 -22.41 3.49 -15.46
N PHE A 107 -22.27 4.43 -14.52
CA PHE A 107 -23.42 4.88 -13.72
C PHE A 107 -24.43 5.69 -14.51
N LYS A 108 -24.01 6.44 -15.56
CA LYS A 108 -24.94 7.20 -16.43
C LYS A 108 -25.87 6.28 -17.22
N ILE A 109 -25.41 5.10 -17.60
CA ILE A 109 -26.17 4.18 -18.45
C ILE A 109 -26.78 2.98 -17.70
N ALA A 110 -26.36 2.73 -16.48
CA ALA A 110 -26.91 1.66 -15.65
C ALA A 110 -28.36 2.01 -15.23
N PRO A 111 -29.26 1.03 -15.12
CA PRO A 111 -30.59 1.26 -14.56
C PRO A 111 -30.52 1.84 -13.14
N ALA A 112 -31.52 2.60 -12.75
CA ALA A 112 -31.60 3.19 -11.41
C ALA A 112 -31.45 2.12 -10.31
N GLY A 113 -30.61 2.38 -9.32
CA GLY A 113 -30.27 1.41 -8.25
C GLY A 113 -29.31 0.30 -8.64
N SER A 114 -28.87 0.27 -9.90
CA SER A 114 -27.87 -0.65 -10.43
C SER A 114 -26.51 0.04 -10.65
N GLY A 115 -25.59 -0.64 -11.32
CA GLY A 115 -24.29 -0.11 -11.67
C GLY A 115 -23.13 -0.81 -10.94
N PRO A 116 -21.89 -0.41 -11.21
CA PRO A 116 -20.68 -1.03 -10.70
C PRO A 116 -20.37 -0.62 -9.25
N VAL A 117 -21.34 -0.78 -8.33
CA VAL A 117 -21.29 -0.23 -6.97
C VAL A 117 -20.11 -0.77 -6.16
N MET A 118 -19.88 -2.10 -6.18
CA MET A 118 -18.72 -2.69 -5.49
C MET A 118 -17.40 -2.22 -6.09
N LEU A 119 -17.33 -2.11 -7.43
CA LEU A 119 -16.12 -1.61 -8.09
C LEU A 119 -15.84 -0.15 -7.71
N ALA A 120 -16.90 0.68 -7.60
CA ALA A 120 -16.76 2.06 -7.16
C ALA A 120 -16.32 2.16 -5.69
N ALA A 121 -16.85 1.29 -4.80
CA ALA A 121 -16.38 1.21 -3.42
C ALA A 121 -14.87 0.88 -3.36
N ARG A 122 -14.44 -0.11 -4.10
CA ARG A 122 -13.03 -0.55 -4.16
C ARG A 122 -12.12 0.51 -4.77
N PHE A 123 -12.55 1.16 -5.83
CA PHE A 123 -11.79 2.27 -6.44
C PHE A 123 -11.61 3.42 -5.45
N ASN A 124 -12.68 3.86 -4.79
CA ASN A 124 -12.59 4.95 -3.82
C ASN A 124 -11.76 4.57 -2.60
N PHE A 125 -11.81 3.32 -2.14
CA PHE A 125 -10.91 2.82 -1.12
C PHE A 125 -9.44 2.85 -1.58
N ALA A 126 -9.15 2.39 -2.80
CA ALA A 126 -7.79 2.35 -3.36
C ALA A 126 -7.14 3.74 -3.48
N ILE A 127 -7.94 4.78 -3.70
CA ILE A 127 -7.48 6.18 -3.73
C ILE A 127 -7.75 6.93 -2.42
N HIS A 128 -8.04 6.21 -1.34
CA HIS A 128 -8.26 6.72 0.02
C HIS A 128 -9.45 7.68 0.20
N ARG A 129 -10.44 7.67 -0.69
CA ARG A 129 -11.73 8.33 -0.51
C ARG A 129 -12.66 7.48 0.34
N LEU A 130 -12.29 7.31 1.62
CA LEU A 130 -12.93 6.34 2.50
C LEU A 130 -14.43 6.61 2.71
N GLU A 131 -14.83 7.87 2.75
CA GLU A 131 -16.24 8.22 2.90
C GLU A 131 -17.06 7.84 1.66
N LEU A 132 -16.55 8.10 0.45
CA LEU A 132 -17.20 7.66 -0.78
C LEU A 132 -17.24 6.13 -0.89
N ALA A 133 -16.18 5.44 -0.47
CA ALA A 133 -16.20 3.99 -0.41
C ALA A 133 -17.34 3.47 0.49
N GLU A 134 -17.51 4.03 1.69
CA GLU A 134 -18.60 3.70 2.61
C GLU A 134 -20.00 4.02 2.03
N GLN A 135 -20.16 5.14 1.35
CA GLN A 135 -21.42 5.48 0.68
C GLN A 135 -21.82 4.39 -0.34
N TYR A 136 -20.87 3.93 -1.16
CA TYR A 136 -21.13 2.84 -2.10
C TYR A 136 -21.42 1.52 -1.39
N LEU A 137 -20.72 1.19 -0.31
CA LEU A 137 -21.01 0.00 0.50
C LEU A 137 -22.43 0.07 1.11
N GLY A 138 -22.86 1.24 1.55
CA GLY A 138 -24.24 1.49 2.01
C GLY A 138 -25.30 1.27 0.93
N ILE A 139 -24.97 1.43 -0.36
CA ILE A 139 -25.90 1.09 -1.46
C ILE A 139 -26.04 -0.44 -1.56
N ILE A 140 -24.96 -1.20 -1.38
CA ILE A 140 -24.98 -2.67 -1.38
C ILE A 140 -25.90 -3.21 -0.28
N ASP A 141 -25.83 -2.66 0.92
CA ASP A 141 -26.64 -3.08 2.06
C ASP A 141 -28.15 -2.89 1.82
N ARG A 142 -28.50 -1.82 1.08
CA ARG A 142 -29.90 -1.49 0.78
C ARG A 142 -30.48 -2.24 -0.42
N ARG A 143 -29.74 -3.16 -1.03
CA ARG A 143 -30.25 -3.94 -2.17
C ARG A 143 -31.39 -4.86 -1.72
N PRO A 144 -32.52 -4.89 -2.45
CA PRO A 144 -33.65 -5.79 -2.12
C PRO A 144 -33.29 -7.27 -2.13
N VAL A 145 -32.35 -7.65 -2.99
CA VAL A 145 -31.81 -9.00 -3.11
C VAL A 145 -30.30 -8.94 -2.90
N PRO A 146 -29.83 -9.20 -1.67
CA PRO A 146 -28.41 -9.17 -1.37
C PRO A 146 -27.69 -10.39 -1.97
N ARG A 147 -26.49 -10.16 -2.48
CA ARG A 147 -25.58 -11.21 -2.95
C ARG A 147 -24.59 -11.53 -1.84
N ALA A 148 -24.52 -12.80 -1.41
CA ALA A 148 -23.67 -13.19 -0.28
C ALA A 148 -22.17 -12.91 -0.52
N ASP A 149 -21.68 -13.13 -1.75
CA ASP A 149 -20.32 -12.82 -2.16
C ASP A 149 -20.00 -11.32 -2.08
N GLU A 150 -20.92 -10.48 -2.53
CA GLU A 150 -20.76 -9.02 -2.49
C GLU A 150 -20.86 -8.48 -1.05
N GLN A 151 -21.75 -9.04 -0.22
CA GLN A 151 -21.83 -8.68 1.20
C GLN A 151 -20.57 -9.07 1.97
N LEU A 152 -20.00 -10.25 1.68
CA LEU A 152 -18.73 -10.67 2.28
C LEU A 152 -17.61 -9.69 1.95
N LEU A 153 -17.45 -9.34 0.67
CA LEU A 153 -16.44 -8.37 0.23
C LEU A 153 -16.69 -6.98 0.83
N ALA A 154 -17.95 -6.58 0.98
CA ALA A 154 -18.29 -5.30 1.62
C ALA A 154 -17.86 -5.27 3.10
N ARG A 155 -18.06 -6.37 3.83
CA ARG A 155 -17.62 -6.49 5.23
C ARG A 155 -16.10 -6.45 5.36
N VAL A 156 -15.37 -7.16 4.49
CA VAL A 156 -13.89 -7.10 4.46
C VAL A 156 -13.44 -5.66 4.24
N LEU A 157 -13.97 -5.00 3.21
CA LEU A 157 -13.58 -3.62 2.88
C LEU A 157 -13.90 -2.63 4.01
N ARG A 158 -15.01 -2.81 4.73
CA ARG A 158 -15.32 -1.99 5.92
C ARG A 158 -14.32 -2.18 7.05
N ALA A 159 -13.87 -3.41 7.29
CA ALA A 159 -12.86 -3.67 8.30
C ALA A 159 -11.53 -2.98 7.95
N GLU A 160 -11.14 -2.98 6.68
CA GLU A 160 -9.95 -2.24 6.20
C GLU A 160 -10.13 -0.72 6.35
N ILE A 161 -11.32 -0.18 6.00
CA ILE A 161 -11.65 1.24 6.19
C ILE A 161 -11.59 1.59 7.68
N ALA A 162 -12.10 0.74 8.57
CA ALA A 162 -12.07 0.95 10.01
C ALA A 162 -10.63 1.09 10.53
N VAL A 163 -9.71 0.22 10.09
CA VAL A 163 -8.29 0.31 10.46
C VAL A 163 -7.68 1.64 9.96
N GLN A 164 -7.94 2.04 8.71
CA GLN A 164 -7.43 3.32 8.19
C GLN A 164 -8.01 4.55 8.92
N ARG A 165 -9.21 4.43 9.47
CA ARG A 165 -9.83 5.46 10.32
C ARG A 165 -9.40 5.39 11.79
N GLY A 166 -8.59 4.40 12.16
CA GLY A 166 -8.17 4.18 13.55
C GLY A 166 -9.28 3.66 14.46
N VAL A 167 -10.29 3.00 13.90
CA VAL A 167 -11.38 2.35 14.62
C VAL A 167 -11.00 0.87 14.79
N TYR A 168 -10.64 0.49 16.00
CA TYR A 168 -10.19 -0.86 16.34
C TYR A 168 -11.26 -1.68 17.08
N ASP A 169 -12.19 -1.01 17.77
CA ASP A 169 -13.28 -1.65 18.51
C ASP A 169 -14.15 -2.49 17.57
N GLY A 170 -14.28 -3.77 17.88
CA GLY A 170 -15.02 -4.72 17.07
C GLY A 170 -14.30 -5.17 15.79
N THR A 171 -13.33 -4.41 15.26
CA THR A 171 -12.65 -4.73 14.00
C THR A 171 -11.87 -6.04 14.06
N LEU A 172 -11.18 -6.32 15.17
CA LEU A 172 -10.49 -7.60 15.36
C LEU A 172 -11.45 -8.79 15.34
N ALA A 173 -12.58 -8.68 16.06
CA ALA A 173 -13.59 -9.74 16.10
C ALA A 173 -14.19 -9.99 14.72
N GLU A 174 -14.49 -8.91 13.98
CA GLU A 174 -15.01 -8.98 12.61
C GLU A 174 -14.02 -9.63 11.64
N LEU A 175 -12.75 -9.19 11.63
CA LEU A 175 -11.70 -9.79 10.79
C LEU A 175 -11.46 -11.26 11.15
N THR A 176 -11.51 -11.63 12.44
CA THR A 176 -11.36 -13.01 12.89
C THR A 176 -12.51 -13.87 12.36
N ALA A 177 -13.75 -13.40 12.46
CA ALA A 177 -14.92 -14.10 11.95
C ALA A 177 -14.87 -14.24 10.41
N LEU A 178 -14.47 -13.18 9.71
CA LEU A 178 -14.31 -13.17 8.24
C LEU A 178 -13.19 -14.13 7.80
N ALA A 179 -12.05 -14.13 8.48
CA ALA A 179 -10.92 -15.03 8.17
C ALA A 179 -11.28 -16.50 8.40
N ALA A 180 -12.15 -16.81 9.37
CA ALA A 180 -12.68 -18.16 9.58
C ALA A 180 -13.69 -18.57 8.50
N ALA A 181 -14.57 -17.66 8.08
CA ALA A 181 -15.63 -17.94 7.10
C ALA A 181 -15.12 -17.91 5.65
N ALA A 182 -14.17 -17.05 5.33
CA ALA A 182 -13.61 -16.82 3.99
C ALA A 182 -12.09 -16.53 4.05
N PRO A 183 -11.26 -17.55 4.33
CA PRO A 183 -9.83 -17.37 4.55
C PRO A 183 -9.11 -16.66 3.40
N GLU A 184 -9.50 -16.98 2.15
CA GLU A 184 -8.90 -16.36 0.96
C GLU A 184 -9.17 -14.86 0.87
N ALA A 185 -10.28 -14.38 1.43
CA ALA A 185 -10.67 -12.98 1.35
C ALA A 185 -10.17 -12.14 2.53
N ALA A 186 -9.99 -12.72 3.72
CA ALA A 186 -9.80 -11.93 4.92
C ALA A 186 -8.61 -12.34 5.81
N LYS A 187 -7.95 -13.47 5.55
CA LYS A 187 -6.84 -13.92 6.41
C LYS A 187 -5.64 -12.99 6.34
N ALA A 188 -5.32 -12.48 5.16
CA ALA A 188 -4.23 -11.53 4.98
C ALA A 188 -4.56 -10.19 5.67
N GLU A 189 -5.80 -9.74 5.60
CA GLU A 189 -6.26 -8.50 6.25
C GLU A 189 -6.18 -8.61 7.78
N LEU A 190 -6.55 -9.78 8.34
CA LEU A 190 -6.36 -10.07 9.76
C LEU A 190 -4.87 -10.05 10.13
N ALA A 191 -4.00 -10.59 9.27
CA ALA A 191 -2.56 -10.55 9.48
C ALA A 191 -2.03 -9.11 9.52
N LEU A 192 -2.44 -8.26 8.59
CA LEU A 192 -2.05 -6.84 8.56
C LEU A 192 -2.55 -6.07 9.79
N TYR A 193 -3.75 -6.39 10.27
CA TYR A 193 -4.24 -5.86 11.53
C TYR A 193 -3.28 -6.22 12.69
N HIS A 194 -2.90 -7.50 12.83
CA HIS A 194 -1.97 -7.94 13.87
C HIS A 194 -0.59 -7.28 13.74
N ALA A 195 -0.07 -7.10 12.51
CA ALA A 195 1.18 -6.39 12.30
C ALA A 195 1.12 -4.95 12.82
N LYS A 196 0.02 -4.24 12.56
CA LYS A 196 -0.18 -2.84 13.00
C LYS A 196 -0.47 -2.72 14.52
N THR A 197 -0.92 -3.78 15.15
CA THR A 197 -1.24 -3.80 16.58
C THR A 197 -0.16 -4.46 17.46
N GLY A 198 1.08 -4.60 16.93
CA GLY A 198 2.23 -5.06 17.71
C GLY A 198 2.28 -6.58 17.91
N GLU A 199 1.60 -7.35 17.09
CA GLU A 199 1.59 -8.82 17.13
C GLU A 199 2.20 -9.44 15.85
N PRO A 200 3.46 -9.10 15.46
CA PRO A 200 4.04 -9.52 14.20
C PRO A 200 4.14 -11.03 14.01
N ALA A 201 4.38 -11.78 15.07
CA ALA A 201 4.43 -13.25 15.00
C ALA A 201 3.08 -13.87 14.60
N LYS A 202 1.95 -13.30 15.05
CA LYS A 202 0.61 -13.73 14.60
C LYS A 202 0.39 -13.34 13.14
N ALA A 203 0.84 -12.16 12.74
CA ALA A 203 0.75 -11.69 11.36
C ALA A 203 1.52 -12.62 10.41
N GLU A 204 2.76 -12.97 10.74
CA GLU A 204 3.59 -13.89 9.97
C GLU A 204 2.95 -15.27 9.83
N ALA A 205 2.43 -15.83 10.91
CA ALA A 205 1.75 -17.13 10.90
C ALA A 205 0.52 -17.11 9.97
N LEU A 206 -0.33 -16.08 10.04
CA LEU A 206 -1.50 -15.92 9.20
C LEU A 206 -1.14 -15.72 7.72
N LEU A 207 -0.08 -14.96 7.42
CA LEU A 207 0.42 -14.79 6.05
C LEU A 207 1.01 -16.09 5.50
N ALA A 208 1.72 -16.87 6.31
CA ALA A 208 2.22 -18.18 5.90
C ALA A 208 1.07 -19.15 5.58
N GLU A 209 0.01 -19.16 6.38
CA GLU A 209 -1.20 -19.93 6.10
C GLU A 209 -1.92 -19.44 4.83
N ALA A 210 -2.02 -18.12 4.64
CA ALA A 210 -2.61 -17.52 3.44
C ALA A 210 -1.81 -17.90 2.18
N LEU A 211 -0.47 -17.88 2.26
CA LEU A 211 0.42 -18.29 1.19
C LEU A 211 0.24 -19.78 0.83
N ALA A 212 0.15 -20.65 1.84
CA ALA A 212 -0.06 -22.08 1.64
C ALA A 212 -1.42 -22.37 0.98
N ALA A 213 -2.46 -21.60 1.31
CA ALA A 213 -3.79 -21.73 0.71
C ALA A 213 -3.88 -21.14 -0.71
N THR A 214 -2.98 -20.20 -1.06
CA THR A 214 -3.00 -19.56 -2.38
C THR A 214 -2.50 -20.52 -3.46
N ILE A 215 -3.30 -20.68 -4.52
CA ILE A 215 -2.95 -21.57 -5.64
C ILE A 215 -1.65 -21.11 -6.32
N LYS A 216 -0.82 -22.06 -6.76
CA LYS A 216 0.46 -21.76 -7.44
C LYS A 216 0.30 -20.92 -8.72
N LYS A 217 -0.88 -20.93 -9.34
CA LYS A 217 -1.18 -20.19 -10.57
C LYS A 217 -1.59 -18.72 -10.34
N ASP A 218 -1.51 -18.21 -9.11
CA ASP A 218 -1.68 -16.78 -8.80
C ASP A 218 -0.35 -16.18 -8.30
N PRO A 219 0.62 -15.94 -9.19
CA PRO A 219 1.94 -15.43 -8.81
C PRO A 219 1.87 -14.04 -8.19
N ARG A 220 0.92 -13.20 -8.62
CA ARG A 220 0.73 -11.86 -8.09
C ARG A 220 0.34 -11.87 -6.61
N ARG A 221 -0.66 -12.69 -6.24
CA ARG A 221 -1.10 -12.82 -4.84
C ARG A 221 0.00 -13.41 -3.97
N ARG A 222 0.71 -14.42 -4.48
CA ARG A 222 1.83 -15.04 -3.78
C ARG A 222 2.98 -14.05 -3.57
N ALA A 223 3.36 -13.29 -4.60
CA ALA A 223 4.37 -12.24 -4.51
C ALA A 223 3.95 -11.16 -3.48
N TRP A 224 2.69 -10.74 -3.48
CA TRP A 224 2.18 -9.77 -2.52
C TRP A 224 2.24 -10.28 -1.07
N ILE A 225 1.84 -11.54 -0.81
CA ILE A 225 1.91 -12.11 0.54
C ILE A 225 3.37 -12.17 1.02
N ARG A 226 4.31 -12.58 0.16
CA ARG A 226 5.73 -12.61 0.48
C ARG A 226 6.31 -11.22 0.70
N LEU A 227 5.87 -10.23 -0.07
CA LEU A 227 6.19 -8.82 0.15
C LEU A 227 5.75 -8.36 1.55
N GLN A 228 4.52 -8.70 1.99
CA GLN A 228 4.06 -8.35 3.34
C GLN A 228 4.91 -9.01 4.44
N LEU A 229 5.32 -10.28 4.26
CA LEU A 229 6.27 -10.92 5.18
C LEU A 229 7.62 -10.18 5.20
N GLY A 230 8.11 -9.74 4.05
CA GLY A 230 9.32 -8.92 3.95
C GLY A 230 9.19 -7.58 4.70
N ILE A 231 8.08 -6.87 4.53
CA ILE A 231 7.81 -5.61 5.21
C ILE A 231 7.75 -5.80 6.73
N ILE A 232 7.05 -6.83 7.23
CA ILE A 232 6.99 -7.12 8.66
C ILE A 232 8.39 -7.39 9.22
N ALA A 233 9.22 -8.17 8.52
CA ALA A 233 10.59 -8.42 8.94
C ALA A 233 11.45 -7.14 8.92
N MET A 234 11.27 -6.25 7.92
CA MET A 234 11.93 -4.94 7.88
C MET A 234 11.54 -4.07 9.08
N GLU A 235 10.25 -4.01 9.41
CA GLU A 235 9.75 -3.24 10.56
C GLU A 235 10.27 -3.75 11.91
N ARG A 236 10.72 -5.01 11.96
CA ARG A 236 11.41 -5.61 13.12
C ARG A 236 12.94 -5.47 13.09
N GLY A 237 13.50 -4.87 12.04
CA GLY A 237 14.95 -4.78 11.86
C GLY A 237 15.62 -6.09 11.40
N GLU A 238 14.85 -7.11 11.03
CA GLU A 238 15.32 -8.42 10.58
C GLU A 238 15.68 -8.40 9.09
N LEU A 239 16.64 -7.55 8.71
CA LEU A 239 16.93 -7.21 7.32
C LEU A 239 17.33 -8.40 6.44
N LEU A 240 17.96 -9.45 7.00
CA LEU A 240 18.30 -10.66 6.23
C LEU A 240 17.07 -11.51 5.94
N ALA A 241 16.14 -11.64 6.91
CA ALA A 241 14.87 -12.33 6.71
C ALA A 241 13.99 -11.54 5.73
N ALA A 242 13.95 -10.21 5.86
CA ALA A 242 13.26 -9.33 4.92
C ALA A 242 13.74 -9.53 3.49
N LEU A 243 15.07 -9.49 3.26
CA LEU A 243 15.64 -9.69 1.94
C LEU A 243 15.27 -11.05 1.35
N LYS A 244 15.26 -12.10 2.18
CA LYS A 244 14.85 -13.42 1.71
C LYS A 244 13.39 -13.47 1.26
N HIS A 245 12.47 -12.92 2.05
CA HIS A 245 11.05 -12.85 1.68
C HIS A 245 10.82 -12.03 0.41
N LEU A 246 11.54 -10.92 0.26
CA LEU A 246 11.46 -10.06 -0.93
C LEU A 246 12.05 -10.76 -2.17
N GLN A 247 13.15 -11.49 -2.04
CA GLN A 247 13.70 -12.31 -3.13
C GLN A 247 12.73 -13.44 -3.52
N ASP A 248 12.10 -14.07 -2.55
CA ASP A 248 11.06 -15.06 -2.82
C ASP A 248 9.82 -14.42 -3.50
N ALA A 249 9.49 -13.15 -3.17
CA ALA A 249 8.44 -12.39 -3.86
C ALA A 249 8.82 -12.06 -5.31
N GLU A 250 10.07 -11.65 -5.53
CA GLU A 250 10.65 -11.42 -6.87
C GLU A 250 10.64 -12.68 -7.72
N ALA A 251 10.88 -13.84 -7.12
CA ALA A 251 10.82 -15.14 -7.84
C ALA A 251 9.38 -15.52 -8.22
N GLU A 252 8.35 -15.11 -7.47
CA GLU A 252 6.95 -15.35 -7.82
C GLU A 252 6.46 -14.42 -8.95
N LEU A 253 6.91 -13.15 -8.97
CA LEU A 253 6.54 -12.14 -9.98
C LEU A 253 7.76 -11.27 -10.36
N PRO A 254 8.67 -11.78 -11.19
CA PRO A 254 9.89 -11.10 -11.56
C PRO A 254 9.66 -9.73 -12.19
N GLY A 255 10.40 -8.73 -11.73
CA GLY A 255 10.36 -7.36 -12.26
C GLY A 255 9.24 -6.49 -11.71
N TRP A 256 8.51 -6.94 -10.68
CA TRP A 256 7.50 -6.07 -10.07
C TRP A 256 8.16 -4.96 -9.26
N TRP A 257 7.95 -3.72 -9.71
CA TRP A 257 8.59 -2.52 -9.17
C TRP A 257 8.46 -2.41 -7.64
N LEU A 258 7.30 -2.77 -7.08
CA LEU A 258 7.04 -2.66 -5.66
C LEU A 258 7.93 -3.59 -4.83
N VAL A 259 8.20 -4.80 -5.31
CA VAL A 259 9.13 -5.74 -4.67
C VAL A 259 10.56 -5.22 -4.79
N GLN A 260 10.95 -4.73 -5.97
CA GLN A 260 12.30 -4.20 -6.22
C GLN A 260 12.60 -2.96 -5.39
N GLU A 261 11.61 -2.07 -5.19
CA GLU A 261 11.71 -0.90 -4.31
C GLU A 261 12.11 -1.31 -2.88
N HIS A 262 11.42 -2.32 -2.30
CA HIS A 262 11.74 -2.82 -0.96
C HIS A 262 13.07 -3.57 -0.90
N ILE A 263 13.46 -4.27 -1.96
CA ILE A 263 14.81 -4.86 -2.06
C ILE A 263 15.87 -3.77 -2.02
N ALA A 264 15.67 -2.66 -2.74
CA ALA A 264 16.58 -1.51 -2.72
C ALA A 264 16.65 -0.88 -1.33
N GLU A 265 15.52 -0.74 -0.63
CA GLU A 265 15.48 -0.25 0.75
C GLU A 265 16.28 -1.14 1.71
N VAL A 266 16.09 -2.47 1.63
CA VAL A 266 16.87 -3.40 2.47
C VAL A 266 18.35 -3.31 2.16
N HIS A 267 18.76 -3.20 0.89
CA HIS A 267 20.16 -2.99 0.53
C HIS A 267 20.71 -1.69 1.13
N HIS A 268 19.97 -0.59 1.03
CA HIS A 268 20.37 0.67 1.66
C HIS A 268 20.54 0.54 3.16
N ARG A 269 19.56 -0.04 3.88
CA ARG A 269 19.59 -0.21 5.34
C ARG A 269 20.73 -1.15 5.80
N ARG A 270 21.29 -1.94 4.88
CA ARG A 270 22.46 -2.79 5.08
C ARG A 270 23.77 -2.16 4.58
N ASP A 271 23.78 -0.88 4.30
CA ASP A 271 24.92 -0.12 3.74
C ASP A 271 25.39 -0.59 2.35
N ASN A 272 24.59 -1.40 1.63
CA ASN A 272 24.85 -1.82 0.25
C ASN A 272 24.33 -0.79 -0.75
N HIS A 273 24.85 0.43 -0.69
CA HIS A 273 24.32 1.58 -1.44
C HIS A 273 24.44 1.43 -2.96
N ALA A 274 25.48 0.76 -3.47
CA ALA A 274 25.68 0.56 -4.90
C ALA A 274 24.57 -0.29 -5.53
N GLU A 275 24.18 -1.36 -4.86
CA GLU A 275 23.09 -2.24 -5.27
C GLU A 275 21.75 -1.51 -5.21
N ALA A 276 21.49 -0.74 -4.14
CA ALA A 276 20.28 0.05 -4.00
C ALA A 276 20.17 1.10 -5.12
N ILE A 277 21.25 1.83 -5.44
CA ILE A 277 21.29 2.79 -6.55
C ILE A 277 20.99 2.10 -7.87
N THR A 278 21.61 0.95 -8.15
CA THR A 278 21.42 0.21 -9.40
C THR A 278 19.95 -0.16 -9.60
N ILE A 279 19.28 -0.66 -8.56
CA ILE A 279 17.86 -1.02 -8.61
C ILE A 279 17.01 0.23 -8.83
N LEU A 280 17.22 1.29 -8.05
CA LEU A 280 16.42 2.52 -8.13
C LEU A 280 16.61 3.26 -9.46
N GLU A 281 17.82 3.29 -10.04
CA GLU A 281 18.04 3.80 -11.40
C GLU A 281 17.22 3.01 -12.45
N GLY A 282 17.10 1.69 -12.26
CA GLY A 282 16.23 0.84 -13.06
C GLY A 282 14.76 1.25 -12.92
N LEU A 283 14.28 1.40 -11.69
CA LEU A 283 12.89 1.77 -11.39
C LEU A 283 12.52 3.16 -11.89
N VAL A 284 13.39 4.15 -11.76
CA VAL A 284 13.17 5.51 -12.30
C VAL A 284 12.97 5.48 -13.81
N ARG A 285 13.71 4.62 -14.53
CA ARG A 285 13.54 4.49 -16.00
C ARG A 285 12.29 3.74 -16.42
N THR A 286 11.82 2.75 -15.64
CA THR A 286 10.78 1.81 -16.06
C THR A 286 9.41 2.10 -15.45
N ALA A 287 9.37 2.51 -14.18
CA ALA A 287 8.12 2.75 -13.47
C ALA A 287 7.71 4.23 -13.45
N ASP A 288 8.67 5.15 -13.57
CA ASP A 288 8.46 6.62 -13.59
C ASP A 288 7.62 7.15 -12.43
N LEU A 289 7.81 6.58 -11.23
CA LEU A 289 7.10 6.97 -10.02
C LEU A 289 7.94 7.97 -9.20
N PRO A 290 7.35 9.07 -8.68
CA PRO A 290 8.11 10.12 -7.99
C PRO A 290 8.80 9.63 -6.71
N GLN A 291 8.23 8.66 -5.98
CA GLN A 291 8.90 8.08 -4.81
C GLN A 291 10.23 7.41 -5.14
N HIS A 292 10.38 6.79 -6.31
CA HIS A 292 11.67 6.21 -6.73
C HIS A 292 12.71 7.29 -7.00
N MET A 293 12.28 8.46 -7.51
CA MET A 293 13.16 9.62 -7.71
C MET A 293 13.60 10.19 -6.37
N ASP A 294 12.69 10.29 -5.39
CA ASP A 294 13.00 10.73 -4.03
C ASP A 294 13.99 9.78 -3.36
N ALA A 295 13.75 8.48 -3.42
CA ALA A 295 14.62 7.47 -2.85
C ALA A 295 16.02 7.49 -3.48
N LEU A 296 16.11 7.58 -4.81
CA LEU A 296 17.39 7.67 -5.51
C LEU A 296 18.12 8.99 -5.22
N ALA A 297 17.41 10.10 -5.12
CA ALA A 297 17.97 11.40 -4.78
C ALA A 297 18.57 11.42 -3.36
N SER A 298 17.87 10.80 -2.40
CA SER A 298 18.37 10.62 -1.04
C SER A 298 19.67 9.82 -1.03
N LEU A 299 19.75 8.71 -1.77
CA LEU A 299 20.97 7.93 -1.93
C LEU A 299 22.11 8.71 -2.61
N TYR A 300 21.81 9.46 -3.65
CA TYR A 300 22.82 10.30 -4.30
C TYR A 300 23.37 11.39 -3.38
N ARG A 301 22.54 11.99 -2.54
CA ARG A 301 23.01 12.92 -1.49
C ARG A 301 23.92 12.22 -0.50
N HIS A 302 23.49 11.01 -0.05
CA HIS A 302 24.27 10.21 0.89
C HIS A 302 25.64 9.79 0.34
N THR A 303 25.70 9.44 -0.95
CA THR A 303 26.93 8.93 -1.62
C THR A 303 27.75 10.03 -2.29
N GLY A 304 27.44 11.31 -2.08
CA GLY A 304 28.27 12.44 -2.55
C GLY A 304 28.00 12.88 -3.99
N ALA A 305 26.82 12.63 -4.53
CA ALA A 305 26.39 13.05 -5.88
C ALA A 305 25.22 14.07 -5.83
N PRO A 306 25.34 15.22 -5.13
CA PRO A 306 24.22 16.14 -4.88
C PRO A 306 23.62 16.74 -6.15
N ALA A 307 24.40 16.97 -7.20
CA ALA A 307 23.88 17.52 -8.46
C ALA A 307 22.87 16.59 -9.13
N LYS A 308 23.13 15.26 -9.12
CA LYS A 308 22.16 14.27 -9.62
C LYS A 308 20.90 14.23 -8.76
N ALA A 309 21.03 14.38 -7.44
CA ALA A 309 19.90 14.42 -6.53
C ALA A 309 18.98 15.61 -6.82
N GLU A 310 19.52 16.82 -7.00
CA GLU A 310 18.71 18.02 -7.28
C GLU A 310 17.90 17.90 -8.57
N GLU A 311 18.47 17.31 -9.63
CA GLU A 311 17.75 17.05 -10.87
C GLU A 311 16.55 16.11 -10.68
N LEU A 312 16.74 15.03 -9.93
CA LEU A 312 15.68 14.07 -9.61
C LEU A 312 14.59 14.68 -8.73
N LEU A 313 14.97 15.48 -7.72
CA LEU A 313 14.02 16.13 -6.82
C LEU A 313 13.13 17.14 -7.55
N ALA A 314 13.67 17.89 -8.51
CA ALA A 314 12.86 18.78 -9.34
C ALA A 314 11.84 17.99 -10.17
N GLN A 315 12.22 16.84 -10.72
CA GLN A 315 11.32 15.97 -11.45
C GLN A 315 10.26 15.33 -10.53
N ALA A 316 10.65 14.86 -9.35
CA ALA A 316 9.76 14.28 -8.35
C ALA A 316 8.70 15.30 -7.89
N ALA A 317 9.11 16.52 -7.55
CA ALA A 317 8.21 17.59 -7.13
C ALA A 317 7.12 17.88 -8.18
N ALA A 318 7.51 18.01 -9.46
CA ALA A 318 6.55 18.23 -10.54
C ALA A 318 5.52 17.08 -10.69
N ARG A 319 5.96 15.83 -10.48
CA ARG A 319 5.07 14.66 -10.52
C ARG A 319 4.16 14.60 -9.30
N TRP A 320 4.67 14.92 -8.11
CA TRP A 320 3.85 15.01 -6.90
C TRP A 320 2.78 16.08 -7.02
N ASP A 321 3.11 17.27 -7.54
CA ASP A 321 2.12 18.33 -7.77
C ASP A 321 1.02 17.90 -8.75
N LEU A 322 1.38 17.19 -9.83
CA LEU A 322 0.41 16.65 -10.76
C LEU A 322 -0.52 15.61 -10.09
N GLN A 323 0.04 14.72 -9.28
CA GLN A 323 -0.74 13.69 -8.57
C GLN A 323 -1.67 14.32 -7.53
N LEU A 324 -1.17 15.31 -6.76
CA LEU A 324 -1.96 16.07 -5.78
C LEU A 324 -3.10 16.85 -6.43
N ALA A 325 -2.88 17.39 -7.63
CA ALA A 325 -3.92 18.11 -8.37
C ALA A 325 -5.05 17.18 -8.85
N ARG A 326 -4.74 15.92 -9.19
CA ARG A 326 -5.71 14.97 -9.77
C ARG A 326 -6.39 14.08 -8.74
N PHE A 327 -5.64 13.53 -7.81
CA PHE A 327 -6.11 12.60 -6.77
C PHE A 327 -5.40 12.91 -5.44
N PRO A 328 -5.75 14.05 -4.80
CA PRO A 328 -5.05 14.50 -3.58
C PRO A 328 -5.07 13.43 -2.49
N GLU A 329 -6.19 12.73 -2.29
CA GLU A 329 -6.32 11.72 -1.23
C GLU A 329 -5.36 10.52 -1.46
N ALA A 330 -5.11 10.14 -2.72
CA ALA A 330 -4.16 9.09 -3.06
C ALA A 330 -2.70 9.54 -2.89
N ALA A 331 -2.41 10.80 -3.19
CA ALA A 331 -1.04 11.31 -3.28
C ALA A 331 -0.52 11.90 -1.96
N MET A 332 -1.39 12.50 -1.12
CA MET A 332 -0.96 13.34 0.00
C MET A 332 -0.06 12.62 1.01
N GLY A 333 -0.28 11.33 1.28
CA GLY A 333 0.52 10.57 2.22
C GLY A 333 1.97 10.36 1.77
N HIS A 334 2.20 10.22 0.47
CA HIS A 334 3.51 10.02 -0.12
C HIS A 334 4.19 11.36 -0.45
N ALA A 335 3.47 12.29 -1.07
CA ALA A 335 3.96 13.65 -1.29
C ALA A 335 4.41 14.32 0.01
N LEU A 336 3.71 14.02 1.13
CA LEU A 336 4.12 14.44 2.46
C LEU A 336 5.58 14.06 2.77
N GLN A 337 6.03 12.84 2.43
CA GLN A 337 7.40 12.41 2.69
C GLN A 337 8.40 13.23 1.86
N HIS A 338 8.09 13.48 0.58
CA HIS A 338 8.90 14.35 -0.26
C HIS A 338 9.09 15.74 0.38
N TYR A 339 7.98 16.40 0.78
CA TYR A 339 8.06 17.75 1.36
C TYR A 339 8.67 17.74 2.76
N LEU A 340 8.52 16.68 3.54
CA LEU A 340 9.13 16.54 4.85
C LEU A 340 10.66 16.45 4.76
N GLU A 341 11.18 15.79 3.72
CA GLU A 341 12.63 15.57 3.56
C GLU A 341 13.29 16.66 2.70
N PHE A 342 12.63 17.13 1.66
CA PHE A 342 13.24 17.96 0.63
C PHE A 342 12.58 19.32 0.41
N GLY A 343 11.35 19.47 0.88
CA GLY A 343 10.53 20.67 0.62
C GLY A 343 10.38 21.60 1.81
N PRO A 344 9.52 22.63 1.68
CA PRO A 344 9.20 23.53 2.78
C PRO A 344 8.34 22.80 3.83
N PRO A 345 8.71 22.92 5.14
CA PRO A 345 8.00 22.22 6.23
C PRO A 345 6.52 22.58 6.34
N GLU A 346 6.14 23.80 5.93
CA GLU A 346 4.75 24.28 5.93
C GLU A 346 3.89 23.48 4.95
N ARG A 347 4.44 23.11 3.78
CA ARG A 347 3.75 22.26 2.81
C ARG A 347 3.60 20.84 3.33
N ALA A 348 4.61 20.31 4.02
CA ALA A 348 4.52 19.03 4.70
C ALA A 348 3.41 19.03 5.76
N LEU A 349 3.27 20.14 6.54
CA LEU A 349 2.20 20.27 7.53
C LEU A 349 0.82 20.31 6.90
N GLU A 350 0.63 21.07 5.82
CA GLU A 350 -0.64 21.11 5.09
C GLU A 350 -1.08 19.69 4.64
N LEU A 351 -0.16 18.95 4.02
CA LEU A 351 -0.43 17.58 3.56
C LEU A 351 -0.68 16.61 4.72
N ALA A 352 0.08 16.74 5.82
CA ALA A 352 -0.11 15.89 7.00
C ALA A 352 -1.47 16.11 7.66
N LEU A 353 -1.92 17.37 7.78
CA LEU A 353 -3.24 17.71 8.31
C LEU A 353 -4.36 17.18 7.40
N ALA A 354 -4.23 17.36 6.09
CA ALA A 354 -5.20 16.85 5.12
C ALA A 354 -5.27 15.32 5.14
N ASN A 355 -4.12 14.64 5.18
CA ASN A 355 -4.05 13.19 5.27
C ASN A 355 -4.68 12.67 6.58
N HIS A 356 -4.38 13.33 7.70
CA HIS A 356 -4.96 12.97 9.00
C HIS A 356 -6.47 13.19 9.03
N ALA A 357 -6.99 14.26 8.43
CA ALA A 357 -8.42 14.51 8.33
C ALA A 357 -9.14 13.43 7.49
N ALA A 358 -8.54 12.99 6.38
CA ALA A 358 -9.12 11.98 5.51
C ALA A 358 -9.08 10.56 6.11
N ARG A 359 -8.04 10.21 6.84
CA ARG A 359 -7.82 8.87 7.44
C ARG A 359 -7.04 8.97 8.75
N PRO A 360 -7.75 9.22 9.86
CA PRO A 360 -7.14 9.50 11.18
C PRO A 360 -6.59 8.25 11.89
N GLY A 361 -6.11 7.26 11.15
CA GLY A 361 -5.45 6.07 11.68
C GLY A 361 -4.06 6.33 12.24
N GLY A 362 -3.44 5.28 12.78
CA GLY A 362 -2.14 5.37 13.45
C GLY A 362 -1.04 5.92 12.55
N ASP A 363 -0.93 5.46 11.30
CA ASP A 363 0.10 5.90 10.35
C ASP A 363 0.03 7.40 10.06
N ALA A 364 -1.19 7.95 9.87
CA ALA A 364 -1.37 9.38 9.62
C ALA A 364 -1.06 10.22 10.85
N LYS A 365 -1.39 9.73 12.07
CA LYS A 365 -1.02 10.38 13.32
C LYS A 365 0.50 10.44 13.52
N VAL A 366 1.19 9.32 13.26
CA VAL A 366 2.66 9.28 13.33
C VAL A 366 3.27 10.26 12.32
N SER A 367 2.78 10.31 11.09
CA SER A 367 3.27 11.25 10.08
C SER A 367 3.05 12.71 10.50
N LEU A 368 1.87 13.06 11.01
CA LEU A 368 1.58 14.40 11.50
C LEU A 368 2.46 14.79 12.70
N ALA A 369 2.65 13.87 13.65
CA ALA A 369 3.51 14.11 14.81
C ALA A 369 5.00 14.31 14.40
N ARG A 370 5.49 13.59 13.37
CA ARG A 370 6.83 13.81 12.80
C ARG A 370 6.99 15.22 12.23
N VAL A 371 5.98 15.69 11.49
CA VAL A 371 6.00 17.07 10.94
C VAL A 371 5.99 18.09 12.06
N TYR A 372 5.19 17.90 13.10
CA TYR A 372 5.21 18.80 14.27
C TYR A 372 6.59 18.83 14.95
N LEU A 373 7.26 17.68 15.11
CA LEU A 373 8.61 17.63 15.65
C LEU A 373 9.62 18.41 14.79
N GLN A 374 9.54 18.28 13.48
CA GLN A 374 10.41 19.01 12.57
C GLN A 374 10.23 20.54 12.66
N LEU A 375 8.99 20.98 12.91
CA LEU A 375 8.63 22.38 13.13
C LEU A 375 8.93 22.87 14.56
N GLY A 376 9.50 22.05 15.45
CA GLY A 376 9.76 22.39 16.85
C GLY A 376 8.48 22.44 17.72
N ARG A 377 7.35 21.92 17.24
CA ARG A 377 6.04 21.91 17.90
C ARG A 377 5.86 20.63 18.71
N ALA A 378 6.76 20.41 19.69
CA ALA A 378 6.83 19.16 20.44
C ALA A 378 5.56 18.81 21.24
N ALA A 379 4.87 19.81 21.81
CA ALA A 379 3.62 19.59 22.54
C ALA A 379 2.50 19.04 21.64
N GLU A 380 2.40 19.55 20.42
CA GLU A 380 1.40 19.09 19.45
C GLU A 380 1.78 17.70 18.89
N ALA A 381 3.07 17.46 18.69
CA ALA A 381 3.57 16.15 18.31
C ALA A 381 3.22 15.10 19.36
N LEU A 382 3.45 15.40 20.65
CA LEU A 382 3.11 14.51 21.76
C LEU A 382 1.61 14.25 21.82
N ALA A 383 0.78 15.29 21.74
CA ALA A 383 -0.66 15.15 21.80
C ALA A 383 -1.22 14.21 20.70
N VAL A 384 -0.68 14.29 19.49
CA VAL A 384 -1.08 13.40 18.39
C VAL A 384 -0.54 11.98 18.59
N ALA A 385 0.70 11.82 19.07
CA ALA A 385 1.28 10.53 19.38
C ALA A 385 0.50 9.81 20.49
N GLU A 386 0.11 10.53 21.56
CA GLU A 386 -0.72 9.99 22.65
C GLU A 386 -2.10 9.52 22.14
N GLN A 387 -2.72 10.22 21.21
CA GLN A 387 -3.95 9.74 20.56
C GLN A 387 -3.74 8.41 19.81
N ALA A 388 -2.57 8.19 19.22
CA ALA A 388 -2.26 6.90 18.60
C ALA A 388 -1.98 5.82 19.67
N LEU A 389 -1.23 6.15 20.72
CA LEU A 389 -0.93 5.26 21.84
C LEU A 389 -2.18 4.84 22.63
N ALA A 390 -3.23 5.65 22.64
CA ALA A 390 -4.53 5.32 23.25
C ALA A 390 -5.30 4.24 22.47
N THR A 391 -4.88 3.89 21.25
CA THR A 391 -5.45 2.80 20.42
C THR A 391 -4.57 1.55 20.50
N PRO A 392 -5.01 0.40 19.96
CA PRO A 392 -4.16 -0.78 19.83
C PRO A 392 -2.95 -0.63 18.86
N TYR A 393 -2.87 0.43 18.09
CA TYR A 393 -1.78 0.66 17.14
C TYR A 393 -0.42 0.72 17.84
N ARG A 394 0.55 -0.11 17.39
CA ARG A 394 1.90 -0.23 17.98
C ARG A 394 2.93 -0.46 16.89
N THR A 395 3.80 0.54 16.68
CA THR A 395 4.95 0.46 15.75
C THR A 395 6.17 1.12 16.37
N ALA A 396 7.37 0.76 15.94
CA ALA A 396 8.61 1.40 16.39
C ALA A 396 8.56 2.91 16.13
N ARG A 397 8.03 3.34 14.98
CA ARG A 397 7.89 4.76 14.62
C ARG A 397 6.99 5.56 15.56
N LEU A 398 5.90 4.97 16.04
CA LEU A 398 5.05 5.64 17.02
C LEU A 398 5.80 5.90 18.32
N HIS A 399 6.52 4.91 18.80
CA HIS A 399 7.30 5.03 20.04
C HIS A 399 8.49 5.99 19.87
N ASP A 400 9.16 6.01 18.71
CA ASP A 400 10.23 6.97 18.41
C ASP A 400 9.73 8.42 18.42
N VAL A 401 8.60 8.68 17.76
CA VAL A 401 7.99 10.02 17.76
C VAL A 401 7.58 10.47 19.15
N ALA A 402 6.98 9.58 19.95
CA ALA A 402 6.63 9.89 21.33
C ALA A 402 7.88 10.15 22.18
N ALA A 403 8.94 9.34 22.03
CA ALA A 403 10.22 9.52 22.72
C ALA A 403 10.84 10.89 22.39
N LYS A 404 10.90 11.25 21.11
CA LYS A 404 11.43 12.54 20.65
C LYS A 404 10.62 13.73 21.17
N ALA A 405 9.28 13.61 21.18
CA ALA A 405 8.40 14.64 21.70
C ALA A 405 8.60 14.85 23.21
N HIS A 406 8.65 13.77 24.01
CA HIS A 406 8.96 13.83 25.44
C HIS A 406 10.33 14.44 25.71
N ALA A 407 11.37 14.03 24.96
CA ALA A 407 12.72 14.57 25.13
C ALA A 407 12.75 16.11 24.85
N ALA A 408 12.06 16.55 23.79
CA ALA A 408 11.99 17.98 23.45
C ALA A 408 11.23 18.82 24.49
N LEU A 409 10.33 18.20 25.25
CA LEU A 409 9.57 18.84 26.33
C LEU A 409 10.26 18.74 27.71
N GLY A 410 11.44 18.10 27.80
CA GLY A 410 12.17 17.94 29.04
C GLY A 410 11.61 16.85 29.96
N HIS A 411 11.00 15.81 29.40
CA HIS A 411 10.46 14.64 30.10
C HIS A 411 11.36 13.41 29.87
N PRO A 412 12.58 13.34 30.47
CA PRO A 412 13.58 12.34 30.12
C PRO A 412 13.18 10.89 30.48
N ALA A 413 12.43 10.68 31.55
CA ALA A 413 12.00 9.34 31.96
C ALA A 413 10.99 8.74 30.96
N GLU A 414 10.03 9.54 30.52
CA GLU A 414 9.03 9.15 29.52
C GLU A 414 9.68 8.95 28.16
N ALA A 415 10.63 9.80 27.80
CA ALA A 415 11.41 9.66 26.57
C ALA A 415 12.18 8.34 26.52
N GLU A 416 12.87 7.98 27.62
CA GLU A 416 13.62 6.72 27.73
C GLU A 416 12.66 5.51 27.67
N ALA A 417 11.51 5.58 28.35
CA ALA A 417 10.50 4.53 28.30
C ALA A 417 10.00 4.28 26.87
N GLN A 418 9.67 5.34 26.14
CA GLN A 418 9.21 5.22 24.76
C GLN A 418 10.34 4.75 23.82
N ALA A 419 11.57 5.22 23.99
CA ALA A 419 12.72 4.76 23.23
C ALA A 419 12.98 3.26 23.45
N SER A 420 12.86 2.77 24.69
CA SER A 420 13.00 1.35 25.00
C SER A 420 11.96 0.49 24.31
N LEU A 421 10.70 0.96 24.21
CA LEU A 421 9.64 0.27 23.47
C LEU A 421 9.90 0.27 21.95
N CYS A 422 10.42 1.38 21.43
CA CYS A 422 10.84 1.46 20.01
C CYS A 422 11.90 0.38 19.70
N TYR A 423 12.97 0.32 20.50
CA TYR A 423 14.04 -0.67 20.30
C TYR A 423 13.61 -2.10 20.57
N ALA A 424 12.63 -2.33 21.46
CA ALA A 424 12.06 -3.66 21.66
C ALA A 424 11.32 -4.18 20.41
N ILE A 425 10.69 -3.29 19.63
CA ILE A 425 10.04 -3.64 18.36
C ILE A 425 11.07 -3.77 17.25
N ASN A 426 12.00 -2.81 17.14
CA ASN A 426 13.02 -2.78 16.10
C ASN A 426 14.37 -2.36 16.68
N PRO A 427 15.26 -3.32 17.02
CA PRO A 427 16.58 -3.02 17.55
C PRO A 427 17.51 -2.26 16.60
N MET A 428 17.20 -2.28 15.29
CA MET A 428 17.94 -1.58 14.23
C MET A 428 17.37 -0.19 13.93
N TYR A 429 16.35 0.25 14.68
CA TYR A 429 15.67 1.52 14.38
C TYR A 429 16.61 2.72 14.54
N SER A 430 16.83 3.44 13.45
CA SER A 430 17.76 4.59 13.44
C SER A 430 17.09 5.94 13.69
N GLY A 431 15.77 5.97 13.88
CA GLY A 431 14.99 7.21 13.97
C GLY A 431 14.78 7.94 12.65
N ASN A 432 15.36 7.41 11.58
CA ASN A 432 15.29 7.96 10.22
C ASN A 432 14.54 7.02 9.26
N GLU A 433 13.86 5.99 9.78
CA GLU A 433 13.07 5.08 8.97
C GLU A 433 11.76 5.75 8.53
N HIS A 434 11.51 5.71 7.23
CA HIS A 434 10.33 6.29 6.61
C HIS A 434 9.10 5.39 6.74
N SER A 435 7.92 6.03 6.69
CA SER A 435 6.65 5.28 6.73
C SER A 435 6.45 4.48 5.45
N HIS A 436 6.27 3.20 5.60
CA HIS A 436 5.75 2.32 4.57
C HIS A 436 4.24 2.45 4.44
#